data_6b8850d195ac8557b2aa6ae8e24af193
#
_entry.id   6b8850d195ac8557b2aa6ae8e24af193
#
_cell.length_a   1.000
_cell.length_b   1.000
_cell.length_c   1.000
_cell.angle_alpha   90.00
_cell.angle_beta   90.00
_cell.angle_gamma   90.00
#
_symmetry.space_group_name_H-M   'P 1'
#
loop_
_entity.id
_entity.type
_entity.pdbx_description
1 polymer ?
#
loop_
_entity_poly.entity_id
_entity_poly.type
_entity_poly.pdbx_seq_one_letter_code
_entity_poly.pdbx_strand_id
1 'polypeptide(L)'
;MVVGPRGSIKIGRDKSNEMMVNSTKASRVHARIFERGGNFVIADQSSNGTYVATDGNSREVSLRREETVLGERGYIGLGAPTEGHGDHVLRYRLEARKP
;
A
#
# COMPACT_ATOMS: atom_id res chain seq x y z
N MET A 1 1.93 -9.12 -2.91
CA MET A 1 2.00 -8.13 -4.01
C MET A 1 3.44 -7.75 -4.26
N VAL A 2 3.85 -7.83 -5.48
CA VAL A 2 5.21 -7.42 -5.87
C VAL A 2 5.12 -6.06 -6.56
N VAL A 3 5.90 -5.11 -6.08
CA VAL A 3 5.95 -3.77 -6.63
C VAL A 3 7.24 -3.60 -7.44
N GLY A 4 7.12 -3.49 -8.74
CA GLY A 4 8.24 -3.33 -9.64
C GLY A 4 8.31 -1.93 -10.25
N PRO A 5 9.36 -1.64 -11.04
CA PRO A 5 9.59 -0.32 -11.64
C PRO A 5 8.66 -0.07 -12.83
N ARG A 6 7.39 -0.15 -12.62
CA ARG A 6 6.35 0.13 -13.62
C ARG A 6 5.56 1.31 -13.15
N GLY A 7 4.77 1.88 -14.00
CA GLY A 7 3.90 2.99 -13.64
C GLY A 7 3.16 2.80 -12.32
N SER A 8 2.15 3.61 -12.07
CA SER A 8 1.45 3.54 -10.79
C SER A 8 0.56 2.30 -10.68
N ILE A 9 0.44 1.78 -9.45
CA ILE A 9 -0.47 0.70 -9.11
C ILE A 9 -1.58 1.30 -8.25
N LYS A 10 -2.80 1.21 -8.72
CA LYS A 10 -3.97 1.59 -7.92
C LYS A 10 -4.44 0.37 -7.14
N ILE A 11 -4.76 0.59 -5.87
CA ILE A 11 -5.19 -0.46 -4.95
C ILE A 11 -6.55 -0.06 -4.40
N GLY A 12 -7.50 -0.99 -4.37
CA GLY A 12 -8.79 -0.71 -3.79
C GLY A 12 -9.82 -1.80 -4.07
N ARG A 13 -11.05 -1.52 -3.66
CA ARG A 13 -12.14 -2.49 -3.75
C ARG A 13 -12.70 -2.61 -5.16
N ASP A 14 -12.56 -1.57 -5.99
CA ASP A 14 -13.06 -1.59 -7.35
C ASP A 14 -12.20 -2.51 -8.22
N LYS A 15 -12.85 -3.30 -9.04
CA LYS A 15 -12.17 -4.24 -9.94
C LYS A 15 -11.33 -3.55 -11.03
N SER A 16 -11.50 -2.26 -11.22
CA SER A 16 -10.68 -1.49 -12.17
C SER A 16 -9.27 -1.21 -11.67
N ASN A 17 -9.00 -1.44 -10.37
CA ASN A 17 -7.67 -1.26 -9.81
C ASN A 17 -6.73 -2.35 -10.28
N GLU A 18 -5.43 -2.03 -10.41
CA GLU A 18 -4.42 -3.04 -10.70
C GLU A 18 -4.35 -4.09 -9.59
N MET A 19 -4.60 -3.68 -8.35
CA MET A 19 -4.67 -4.60 -7.22
C MET A 19 -6.03 -4.43 -6.53
N MET A 20 -6.90 -5.39 -6.74
CA MET A 20 -8.22 -5.38 -6.11
C MET A 20 -8.14 -6.05 -4.74
N VAL A 21 -8.71 -5.40 -3.73
CA VAL A 21 -8.80 -5.95 -2.38
C VAL A 21 -10.28 -6.07 -2.02
N ASN A 22 -10.72 -7.29 -1.82
CA ASN A 22 -12.12 -7.58 -1.54
C ASN A 22 -12.40 -7.45 -0.04
N SER A 23 -12.40 -6.23 0.45
CA SER A 23 -12.68 -5.92 1.85
C SER A 23 -13.59 -4.70 1.94
N THR A 24 -14.58 -4.78 2.83
CA THR A 24 -15.47 -3.65 3.08
C THR A 24 -14.76 -2.47 3.75
N LYS A 25 -13.57 -2.68 4.30
CA LYS A 25 -12.78 -1.62 4.90
C LYS A 25 -12.09 -0.75 3.85
N ALA A 26 -11.91 -1.29 2.64
CA ALA A 26 -11.21 -0.60 1.58
C ALA A 26 -12.17 0.31 0.80
N SER A 27 -11.68 1.49 0.41
CA SER A 27 -12.37 2.37 -0.52
C SER A 27 -12.26 1.81 -1.93
N ARG A 28 -13.09 2.28 -2.85
CA ARG A 28 -13.06 1.84 -4.26
C ARG A 28 -11.68 2.05 -4.86
N VAL A 29 -11.15 3.26 -4.77
CA VAL A 29 -9.75 3.56 -5.02
C VAL A 29 -9.18 4.01 -3.70
N HIS A 30 -8.35 3.17 -3.10
CA HIS A 30 -7.93 3.36 -1.72
C HIS A 30 -6.56 4.03 -1.64
N ALA A 31 -5.62 3.54 -2.42
CA ALA A 31 -4.25 4.04 -2.39
C ALA A 31 -3.60 3.82 -3.75
N ARG A 32 -2.51 4.51 -3.98
CA ARG A 32 -1.73 4.40 -5.19
C ARG A 32 -0.25 4.28 -4.85
N ILE A 33 0.43 3.35 -5.51
CA ILE A 33 1.87 3.20 -5.36
C ILE A 33 2.51 3.64 -6.68
N PHE A 34 3.53 4.46 -6.59
CA PHE A 34 4.25 4.97 -7.76
C PHE A 34 5.70 5.25 -7.41
N GLU A 35 6.53 5.40 -8.43
CA GLU A 35 7.94 5.67 -8.26
C GLU A 35 8.22 7.17 -8.37
N ARG A 36 9.04 7.68 -7.45
CA ARG A 36 9.47 9.08 -7.46
C ARG A 36 10.91 9.15 -6.96
N GLY A 37 11.81 9.67 -7.80
CA GLY A 37 13.20 9.88 -7.42
C GLY A 37 13.92 8.60 -6.99
N GLY A 38 13.60 7.47 -7.60
CA GLY A 38 14.20 6.18 -7.26
C GLY A 38 13.57 5.46 -6.10
N ASN A 39 12.56 6.06 -5.45
CA ASN A 39 11.83 5.43 -4.34
C ASN A 39 10.43 5.07 -4.78
N PHE A 40 9.86 4.04 -4.13
CA PHE A 40 8.45 3.75 -4.28
C PHE A 40 7.69 4.46 -3.17
N VAL A 41 6.61 5.14 -3.55
CA VAL A 41 5.79 5.96 -2.65
C VAL A 41 4.38 5.42 -2.67
N ILE A 42 3.75 5.33 -1.51
CA ILE A 42 2.33 5.03 -1.40
C ILE A 42 1.59 6.28 -0.95
N ALA A 43 0.51 6.61 -1.66
CA ALA A 43 -0.33 7.77 -1.35
C ALA A 43 -1.73 7.30 -1.00
N ASP A 44 -2.23 7.73 0.15
CA ASP A 44 -3.59 7.42 0.60
C ASP A 44 -4.61 8.32 -0.07
N GLN A 45 -5.68 7.71 -0.59
CA GLN A 45 -6.81 8.42 -1.21
C GLN A 45 -8.14 7.96 -0.61
N SER A 46 -8.08 7.32 0.56
CA SER A 46 -9.24 6.65 1.14
C SER A 46 -10.00 7.52 2.12
N SER A 47 -11.16 7.01 2.55
CA SER A 47 -11.94 7.63 3.63
C SER A 47 -11.41 7.27 5.00
N ASN A 48 -10.87 6.07 5.17
CA ASN A 48 -10.51 5.53 6.49
C ASN A 48 -9.01 5.40 6.73
N GLY A 49 -8.19 5.76 5.76
CA GLY A 49 -6.74 5.76 5.92
C GLY A 49 -6.06 4.52 5.40
N THR A 50 -4.76 4.62 5.24
CA THR A 50 -3.88 3.53 4.82
C THR A 50 -2.81 3.35 5.87
N TYR A 51 -2.52 2.11 6.23
CA TYR A 51 -1.57 1.78 7.29
C TYR A 51 -0.42 0.98 6.67
N VAL A 52 0.80 1.36 6.99
CA VAL A 52 1.99 0.71 6.42
C VAL A 52 2.88 0.21 7.54
N ALA A 53 3.10 -1.10 7.56
CA ALA A 53 4.00 -1.73 8.53
C ALA A 53 5.17 -2.33 7.75
N THR A 54 6.33 -1.68 7.85
CA THR A 54 7.54 -2.14 7.18
C THR A 54 8.28 -3.15 8.03
N ASP A 55 8.72 -4.25 7.43
CA ASP A 55 9.50 -5.26 8.13
C ASP A 55 10.77 -4.62 8.72
N GLY A 56 11.07 -4.97 9.96
CA GLY A 56 12.21 -4.42 10.67
C GLY A 56 11.95 -3.07 11.32
N ASN A 57 10.80 -2.47 11.08
CA ASN A 57 10.41 -1.21 11.70
C ASN A 57 9.35 -1.50 12.76
N SER A 58 9.56 -1.02 13.99
CA SER A 58 8.64 -1.25 15.09
C SER A 58 7.38 -0.42 15.01
N ARG A 59 7.34 0.58 14.13
CA ARG A 59 6.21 1.49 14.05
C ARG A 59 5.44 1.34 12.74
N GLU A 60 4.13 1.24 12.87
CA GLU A 60 3.22 1.33 11.74
C GLU A 60 2.94 2.79 11.44
N VAL A 61 2.97 3.15 10.16
CA VAL A 61 2.67 4.50 9.70
C VAL A 61 1.21 4.56 9.30
N SER A 62 0.50 5.57 9.80
CA SER A 62 -0.91 5.80 9.46
C SER A 62 -0.99 7.01 8.54
N LEU A 63 -1.56 6.82 7.35
CA LEU A 63 -1.68 7.85 6.33
C LEU A 63 -3.14 8.27 6.19
N ARG A 64 -3.38 9.57 6.23
CA ARG A 64 -4.70 10.15 5.97
C ARG A 64 -4.54 11.24 4.93
N ARG A 65 -4.79 10.89 3.67
CA ARG A 65 -4.57 11.79 2.52
C ARG A 65 -3.12 12.26 2.47
N GLU A 66 -2.23 11.39 2.88
CA GLU A 66 -0.80 11.64 2.96
C GLU A 66 -0.07 10.55 2.20
N GLU A 67 1.24 10.73 2.02
CA GLU A 67 2.06 9.72 1.35
C GLU A 67 3.31 9.42 2.17
N THR A 68 3.89 8.25 1.95
CA THR A 68 5.15 7.87 2.57
C THR A 68 5.95 6.99 1.61
N VAL A 69 7.26 6.98 1.79
CA VAL A 69 8.14 6.07 1.04
C VAL A 69 7.98 4.68 1.60
N LEU A 70 7.82 3.69 0.72
CA LEU A 70 7.74 2.29 1.13
C LEU A 70 9.13 1.73 1.39
N GLY A 71 9.27 1.00 2.50
CA GLY A 71 10.44 0.19 2.76
C GLY A 71 10.44 -1.05 1.87
N GLU A 72 11.45 -1.89 2.00
CA GLU A 72 11.69 -3.01 1.10
C GLU A 72 10.55 -4.02 1.06
N ARG A 73 9.95 -4.31 2.19
CA ARG A 73 8.83 -5.25 2.30
C ARG A 73 8.05 -4.99 3.58
N GLY A 74 6.82 -5.44 3.60
CA GLY A 74 5.96 -5.26 4.76
C GLY A 74 4.51 -5.55 4.45
N TYR A 75 3.64 -4.88 5.21
CA TYR A 75 2.20 -5.03 5.08
C TYR A 75 1.55 -3.67 4.87
N ILE A 76 0.49 -3.67 4.08
CA ILE A 76 -0.34 -2.48 3.86
C ILE A 76 -1.74 -2.81 4.31
N GLY A 77 -2.28 -2.01 5.25
CA GLY A 77 -3.65 -2.15 5.72
C GLY A 77 -4.54 -1.09 5.09
N LEU A 78 -5.65 -1.51 4.50
CA LEU A 78 -6.57 -0.62 3.81
C LEU A 78 -7.78 -0.35 4.69
N GLY A 79 -7.82 0.81 5.31
CA GLY A 79 -8.94 1.25 6.13
C GLY A 79 -8.86 0.86 7.60
N ALA A 80 -7.85 0.09 7.99
CA ALA A 80 -7.63 -0.33 9.37
C ALA A 80 -6.17 -0.80 9.53
N PRO A 81 -5.64 -0.84 10.76
CA PRO A 81 -4.29 -1.31 11.02
C PRO A 81 -4.01 -2.72 10.49
N THR A 82 -2.73 -3.03 10.28
CA THR A 82 -2.32 -4.32 9.72
C THR A 82 -2.40 -5.45 10.73
N GLU A 83 -2.59 -5.15 12.01
CA GLU A 83 -2.68 -6.15 13.06
C GLU A 83 -3.78 -7.18 12.74
N GLY A 84 -3.47 -8.46 12.99
CA GLY A 84 -4.41 -9.55 12.75
C GLY A 84 -4.48 -10.02 11.29
N HIS A 85 -3.85 -9.32 10.39
CA HIS A 85 -3.75 -9.69 8.96
C HIS A 85 -5.09 -10.13 8.34
N GLY A 86 -6.14 -9.32 8.53
CA GLY A 86 -7.46 -9.59 7.95
C GLY A 86 -7.47 -9.39 6.44
N ASP A 87 -8.67 -9.50 5.84
CA ASP A 87 -8.85 -9.40 4.38
C ASP A 87 -8.50 -8.02 3.81
N HIS A 88 -8.32 -7.02 4.67
CA HIS A 88 -7.92 -5.66 4.30
C HIS A 88 -6.40 -5.48 4.24
N VAL A 89 -5.62 -6.52 4.55
CA VAL A 89 -4.16 -6.42 4.65
C VAL A 89 -3.49 -7.10 3.47
N LEU A 90 -2.58 -6.38 2.83
CA LEU A 90 -1.75 -6.89 1.75
C LEU A 90 -0.32 -7.07 2.22
N ARG A 91 0.26 -8.21 1.92
CA ARG A 91 1.70 -8.41 2.04
C ARG A 91 2.34 -7.84 0.77
N TYR A 92 3.36 -6.97 0.92
CA TYR A 92 4.06 -6.42 -0.23
C TYR A 92 5.56 -6.61 -0.14
N ARG A 93 6.23 -6.62 -1.28
CA ARG A 93 7.67 -6.46 -1.36
C ARG A 93 8.03 -5.66 -2.60
N LEU A 94 9.10 -4.90 -2.49
CA LEU A 94 9.60 -4.13 -3.62
C LEU A 94 10.57 -5.01 -4.40
N GLU A 95 10.46 -4.95 -5.72
CA GLU A 95 11.40 -5.62 -6.61
C GLU A 95 12.53 -4.64 -6.91
N ALA A 96 13.76 -5.03 -6.59
CA ALA A 96 14.90 -4.17 -6.79
C ALA A 96 15.08 -3.86 -8.26
N ARG A 97 15.31 -2.58 -8.57
CA ARG A 97 15.67 -2.16 -9.92
C ARG A 97 17.10 -2.58 -10.17
N LYS A 98 17.33 -3.32 -11.24
CA LYS A 98 18.67 -3.68 -11.64
C LYS A 98 19.33 -2.50 -12.35
N PRO A 99 20.59 -2.20 -12.02
CA PRO A 99 21.30 -1.13 -12.68
C PRO A 99 21.55 -1.41 -14.15
#